data_c367ea22a1ccbaf50f03accadcd8356b
#
_entry.id   c367ea22a1ccbaf50f03accadcd8356b
#
_cell.length_a   1.000
_cell.length_b   1.000
_cell.length_c   1.000
_cell.angle_alpha   90.00
_cell.angle_beta   90.00
_cell.angle_gamma   90.00
#
_symmetry.space_group_name_H-M   'P 1'
#
loop_
_entity.id
_entity.type
_entity.pdbx_description
1 polymer ?
#
loop_
_entity_poly.entity_id
_entity_poly.type
_entity_poly.pdbx_seq_one_letter_code
_entity_poly.pdbx_strand_id
1 'polypeptide(L)'
;MAFLKSSLCFFSILFVANSFAQNLSSKISTAFNQFRSEGGLTTQQAALIVSDSKTGQIVFEHQANTGMATASTLKVITSITAFELLGSDYQYTTTISYTGTIDKLGNLDGDIIIKGSGDPTLGSDRYASTQAQNILDNWTFAIKQLGIKRIRGRIIGDDTIFDGNQVPTGWPAADIGNYYGAGVSGLNWKENKAGITFSPAAVGKPAAIKKLSVDLSYLTIRNEVTTGNAGTGDKVFGFSTPYANSILLKGSYGKDLNKTIEISIPDPAYQLAHDLKANLSQEGVLVDGVAASAFKLNNYVASTGKTIATHQSPTLAEIIYWFNHKSINLFGEALLKTIGREQKKVKTTAESANYVIAHWNKTLRIPTADLGMLDGSGLSPANRVTANAMNRIMQYACSRPWYANFYKSLPTINQMKMKSGTIGGVLGYSGFQTSKAGQELTFALFVNNYKGSTASMRQRMFKLLNVLKQ
;
A
#
# COMPACT_ATOMS: atom_id res chain seq x y z
N MET A 1 31.06 -54.08 12.04
CA MET A 1 29.60 -54.15 11.97
C MET A 1 28.87 -52.85 12.27
N ALA A 2 29.50 -51.79 12.68
CA ALA A 2 28.83 -50.51 13.03
C ALA A 2 28.63 -49.55 11.82
N PHE A 3 29.41 -49.68 10.74
CA PHE A 3 29.32 -48.82 9.56
C PHE A 3 28.13 -49.11 8.61
N LEU A 4 27.59 -50.31 8.62
CA LEU A 4 26.47 -50.70 7.75
C LEU A 4 25.07 -50.21 8.27
N LYS A 5 24.91 -49.95 9.59
CA LYS A 5 23.65 -49.50 10.17
C LYS A 5 23.37 -48.02 9.93
N SER A 6 24.40 -47.17 9.82
CA SER A 6 24.22 -45.73 9.57
C SER A 6 23.82 -45.42 8.12
N SER A 7 24.28 -46.18 7.14
CA SER A 7 23.87 -46.01 5.73
C SER A 7 22.44 -46.40 5.45
N LEU A 8 21.90 -47.44 6.15
CA LEU A 8 20.51 -47.88 5.93
C LEU A 8 19.49 -46.85 6.47
N CYS A 9 19.77 -46.18 7.60
CA CYS A 9 18.89 -45.13 8.13
C CYS A 9 18.85 -43.89 7.22
N PHE A 10 19.95 -43.49 6.60
CA PHE A 10 19.97 -42.35 5.69
C PHE A 10 19.23 -42.64 4.39
N PHE A 11 19.33 -43.83 3.84
CA PHE A 11 18.59 -44.26 2.67
C PHE A 11 17.09 -44.39 2.93
N SER A 12 16.68 -44.87 4.13
CA SER A 12 15.28 -45.00 4.49
C SER A 12 14.58 -43.63 4.66
N ILE A 13 15.27 -42.63 5.22
CA ILE A 13 14.73 -41.28 5.41
C ILE A 13 14.53 -40.57 4.06
N LEU A 14 15.47 -40.75 3.10
CA LEU A 14 15.35 -40.21 1.73
C LEU A 14 14.21 -40.87 0.93
N PHE A 15 13.97 -42.15 1.11
CA PHE A 15 12.88 -42.89 0.42
C PHE A 15 11.51 -42.48 0.95
N VAL A 16 11.37 -42.25 2.26
CA VAL A 16 10.10 -41.80 2.89
C VAL A 16 9.79 -40.35 2.51
N ALA A 17 10.79 -39.46 2.50
CA ALA A 17 10.58 -38.07 2.09
C ALA A 17 10.16 -37.94 0.62
N ASN A 18 10.73 -38.72 -0.29
CA ASN A 18 10.33 -38.75 -1.71
C ASN A 18 8.89 -39.28 -1.90
N SER A 19 8.48 -40.29 -1.13
CA SER A 19 7.12 -40.84 -1.20
C SER A 19 6.05 -39.86 -0.75
N PHE A 20 6.32 -39.06 0.29
CA PHE A 20 5.39 -38.04 0.76
C PHE A 20 5.27 -36.86 -0.20
N ALA A 21 6.38 -36.36 -0.75
CA ALA A 21 6.41 -35.29 -1.75
C ALA A 21 5.66 -35.69 -3.03
N GLN A 22 5.83 -36.92 -3.48
CA GLN A 22 5.16 -37.47 -4.66
C GLN A 22 3.64 -37.61 -4.44
N ASN A 23 3.21 -37.97 -3.23
CA ASN A 23 1.80 -38.03 -2.85
C ASN A 23 1.16 -36.63 -2.83
N LEU A 24 1.82 -35.61 -2.23
CA LEU A 24 1.31 -34.24 -2.19
C LEU A 24 1.20 -33.64 -3.59
N SER A 25 2.22 -33.82 -4.44
CA SER A 25 2.20 -33.36 -5.83
C SER A 25 1.01 -33.92 -6.62
N SER A 26 0.75 -35.22 -6.51
CA SER A 26 -0.41 -35.88 -7.14
C SER A 26 -1.74 -35.32 -6.64
N LYS A 27 -1.88 -35.12 -5.33
CA LYS A 27 -3.09 -34.52 -4.74
C LYS A 27 -3.32 -33.09 -5.24
N ILE A 28 -2.27 -32.25 -5.30
CA ILE A 28 -2.36 -30.88 -5.82
C ILE A 28 -2.75 -30.91 -7.29
N SER A 29 -2.14 -31.78 -8.11
CA SER A 29 -2.45 -31.94 -9.54
C SER A 29 -3.93 -32.28 -9.76
N THR A 30 -4.44 -33.26 -9.03
CA THR A 30 -5.87 -33.67 -9.10
C THR A 30 -6.79 -32.52 -8.70
N ALA A 31 -6.51 -31.85 -7.57
CA ALA A 31 -7.31 -30.73 -7.09
C ALA A 31 -7.26 -29.53 -8.03
N PHE A 32 -6.10 -29.26 -8.64
CA PHE A 32 -5.93 -28.17 -9.61
C PHE A 32 -6.71 -28.41 -10.90
N ASN A 33 -6.69 -29.64 -11.43
CA ASN A 33 -7.48 -30.02 -12.60
C ASN A 33 -9.00 -29.90 -12.32
N GLN A 34 -9.45 -30.34 -11.14
CA GLN A 34 -10.83 -30.19 -10.70
C GLN A 34 -11.19 -28.69 -10.57
N PHE A 35 -10.34 -27.88 -9.94
CA PHE A 35 -10.52 -26.45 -9.79
C PHE A 35 -10.70 -25.74 -11.14
N ARG A 36 -9.86 -26.08 -12.14
CA ARG A 36 -9.96 -25.51 -13.48
C ARG A 36 -11.25 -25.93 -14.18
N SER A 37 -11.61 -27.19 -14.13
CA SER A 37 -12.84 -27.73 -14.73
C SER A 37 -14.09 -27.09 -14.11
N GLU A 38 -14.23 -27.12 -12.78
CA GLU A 38 -15.35 -26.50 -12.05
C GLU A 38 -15.41 -24.98 -12.25
N GLY A 39 -14.27 -24.32 -12.47
CA GLY A 39 -14.14 -22.90 -12.74
C GLY A 39 -14.42 -22.49 -14.18
N GLY A 40 -14.48 -23.43 -15.10
CA GLY A 40 -14.54 -23.17 -16.55
C GLY A 40 -13.32 -22.37 -17.03
N LEU A 41 -12.13 -22.65 -16.45
CA LEU A 41 -10.90 -21.91 -16.72
C LEU A 41 -10.09 -22.57 -17.84
N THR A 42 -9.66 -21.75 -18.79
CA THR A 42 -8.65 -22.18 -19.77
C THR A 42 -7.28 -22.36 -19.11
N THR A 43 -6.35 -22.96 -19.83
CA THR A 43 -4.98 -23.20 -19.33
C THR A 43 -4.29 -21.90 -18.91
N GLN A 44 -4.46 -20.82 -19.69
CA GLN A 44 -3.78 -19.53 -19.46
C GLN A 44 -4.43 -18.66 -18.38
N GLN A 45 -5.64 -19.00 -17.92
CA GLN A 45 -6.36 -18.19 -16.94
C GLN A 45 -5.94 -18.46 -15.49
N ALA A 46 -5.19 -19.54 -15.22
CA ALA A 46 -4.73 -19.88 -13.88
C ALA A 46 -3.25 -20.27 -13.89
N ALA A 47 -2.51 -19.76 -12.94
CA ALA A 47 -1.13 -20.16 -12.64
C ALA A 47 -1.01 -20.54 -11.17
N LEU A 48 -0.34 -21.64 -10.89
CA LEU A 48 -0.03 -22.11 -9.54
C LEU A 48 1.40 -22.63 -9.50
N ILE A 49 2.14 -22.23 -8.47
CA ILE A 49 3.38 -22.87 -8.07
C ILE A 49 3.33 -23.16 -6.58
N VAL A 50 3.81 -24.32 -6.19
CA VAL A 50 3.99 -24.74 -4.80
C VAL A 50 5.39 -25.31 -4.67
N SER A 51 6.14 -24.86 -3.70
CA SER A 51 7.49 -25.35 -3.44
C SER A 51 7.70 -25.58 -1.95
N ASP A 52 8.63 -26.44 -1.62
CA ASP A 52 9.12 -26.60 -0.25
C ASP A 52 9.89 -25.35 0.16
N SER A 53 9.50 -24.73 1.28
CA SER A 53 10.07 -23.45 1.72
C SER A 53 11.54 -23.53 2.16
N LYS A 54 12.00 -24.71 2.59
CA LYS A 54 13.37 -24.92 3.07
C LYS A 54 14.35 -25.24 1.95
N THR A 55 13.93 -26.10 1.03
CA THR A 55 14.80 -26.64 -0.03
C THR A 55 14.67 -25.90 -1.36
N GLY A 56 13.54 -25.20 -1.57
CA GLY A 56 13.22 -24.61 -2.86
C GLY A 56 12.71 -25.60 -3.89
N GLN A 57 12.62 -26.89 -3.56
CA GLN A 57 12.14 -27.91 -4.48
C GLN A 57 10.69 -27.63 -4.88
N ILE A 58 10.44 -27.63 -6.19
CA ILE A 58 9.08 -27.46 -6.72
C ILE A 58 8.30 -28.76 -6.46
N VAL A 59 7.17 -28.62 -5.75
CA VAL A 59 6.21 -29.71 -5.47
C VAL A 59 5.18 -29.79 -6.60
N PHE A 60 4.72 -28.66 -7.10
CA PHE A 60 3.76 -28.57 -8.20
C PHE A 60 3.88 -27.23 -8.91
N GLU A 61 3.75 -27.24 -10.24
CA GLU A 61 3.62 -26.02 -11.04
C GLU A 61 2.69 -26.16 -12.22
N HIS A 62 1.99 -25.09 -12.56
CA HIS A 62 1.20 -24.94 -13.76
C HIS A 62 1.22 -23.48 -14.21
N GLN A 63 1.60 -23.24 -15.48
CA GLN A 63 1.75 -21.88 -16.04
C GLN A 63 2.58 -20.92 -15.17
N ALA A 64 3.53 -21.48 -14.40
CA ALA A 64 4.29 -20.72 -13.39
C ALA A 64 5.12 -19.58 -14.01
N ASN A 65 5.49 -19.68 -15.29
CA ASN A 65 6.27 -18.68 -16.02
C ASN A 65 5.42 -17.77 -16.94
N THR A 66 4.09 -17.84 -16.81
CA THR A 66 3.19 -16.93 -17.53
C THR A 66 3.01 -15.65 -16.72
N GLY A 67 3.28 -14.48 -17.34
CA GLY A 67 3.07 -13.17 -16.73
C GLY A 67 1.58 -12.89 -16.52
N MET A 68 1.15 -12.76 -15.26
CA MET A 68 -0.24 -12.55 -14.90
C MET A 68 -0.43 -11.26 -14.11
N ALA A 69 -1.61 -10.64 -14.21
CA ALA A 69 -2.00 -9.58 -13.30
C ALA A 69 -2.14 -10.15 -11.88
N THR A 70 -1.49 -9.54 -10.92
CA THR A 70 -1.37 -10.04 -9.54
C THR A 70 -2.31 -9.33 -8.57
N ALA A 71 -2.87 -8.20 -8.98
CA ALA A 71 -3.53 -7.29 -8.05
C ALA A 71 -2.66 -7.10 -6.79
N SER A 72 -3.28 -6.92 -5.62
CA SER A 72 -2.56 -6.64 -4.37
C SER A 72 -1.63 -7.75 -3.85
N THR A 73 -1.50 -8.91 -4.52
CA THR A 73 -0.42 -9.85 -4.17
C THR A 73 0.96 -9.30 -4.55
N LEU A 74 1.04 -8.30 -5.47
CA LEU A 74 2.27 -7.57 -5.77
C LEU A 74 2.92 -6.98 -4.51
N LYS A 75 2.12 -6.61 -3.51
CA LYS A 75 2.58 -6.08 -2.23
C LYS A 75 3.58 -6.99 -1.50
N VAL A 76 3.54 -8.29 -1.77
CA VAL A 76 4.53 -9.26 -1.26
C VAL A 76 5.93 -8.90 -1.76
N ILE A 77 6.09 -8.64 -3.06
CA ILE A 77 7.38 -8.25 -3.65
C ILE A 77 7.83 -6.91 -3.09
N THR A 78 6.93 -5.92 -3.04
CA THR A 78 7.24 -4.60 -2.49
C THR A 78 7.67 -4.67 -1.03
N SER A 79 6.98 -5.48 -0.20
CA SER A 79 7.31 -5.69 1.21
C SER A 79 8.69 -6.34 1.39
N ILE A 80 8.94 -7.42 0.68
CA ILE A 80 10.21 -8.16 0.75
C ILE A 80 11.36 -7.26 0.29
N THR A 81 11.17 -6.51 -0.81
CA THR A 81 12.18 -5.59 -1.32
C THR A 81 12.46 -4.46 -0.34
N ALA A 82 11.42 -3.92 0.31
CA ALA A 82 11.57 -2.87 1.31
C ALA A 82 12.36 -3.39 2.53
N PHE A 83 12.03 -4.56 3.07
CA PHE A 83 12.80 -5.17 4.15
C PHE A 83 14.26 -5.43 3.77
N GLU A 84 14.51 -5.92 2.56
CA GLU A 84 15.85 -6.22 2.08
C GLU A 84 16.74 -4.98 1.92
N LEU A 85 16.17 -3.89 1.40
CA LEU A 85 16.94 -2.72 0.99
C LEU A 85 16.94 -1.57 2.00
N LEU A 86 15.94 -1.50 2.87
CA LEU A 86 15.80 -0.45 3.87
C LEU A 86 16.01 -0.97 5.30
N GLY A 87 15.75 -2.25 5.56
CA GLY A 87 15.82 -2.84 6.91
C GLY A 87 14.54 -2.64 7.71
N SER A 88 14.34 -3.49 8.74
CA SER A 88 13.11 -3.48 9.56
C SER A 88 12.91 -2.20 10.37
N ASP A 89 14.00 -1.56 10.77
CA ASP A 89 14.01 -0.42 11.68
C ASP A 89 14.04 0.94 10.97
N TYR A 90 14.01 0.94 9.62
CA TYR A 90 13.94 2.18 8.84
C TYR A 90 12.74 3.01 9.28
N GLN A 91 12.96 4.31 9.45
CA GLN A 91 11.93 5.30 9.78
C GLN A 91 12.03 6.51 8.84
N TYR A 92 10.89 7.04 8.46
CA TYR A 92 10.80 8.32 7.77
C TYR A 92 10.98 9.46 8.75
N THR A 93 11.56 10.59 8.27
CA THR A 93 11.72 11.80 9.09
C THR A 93 11.08 12.98 8.38
N THR A 94 10.02 13.55 8.96
CA THR A 94 9.41 14.80 8.51
C THR A 94 9.95 15.93 9.36
N THR A 95 10.39 17.03 8.73
CA THR A 95 11.00 18.16 9.41
C THR A 95 10.13 19.41 9.24
N ILE A 96 9.88 20.12 10.34
CA ILE A 96 9.32 21.48 10.31
C ILE A 96 10.42 22.50 10.59
N SER A 97 10.49 23.54 9.78
CA SER A 97 11.51 24.60 9.86
C SER A 97 10.90 25.96 9.55
N TYR A 98 11.66 27.02 9.80
CA TYR A 98 11.30 28.36 9.39
C TYR A 98 12.44 29.05 8.63
N THR A 99 12.07 29.98 7.74
CA THR A 99 12.99 30.88 7.04
C THR A 99 12.86 32.30 7.62
N GLY A 100 13.79 33.17 7.28
CA GLY A 100 13.75 34.57 7.71
C GLY A 100 14.15 34.80 9.15
N THR A 101 13.56 35.83 9.79
CA THR A 101 13.95 36.34 11.12
C THR A 101 12.75 36.52 12.03
N ILE A 102 12.97 36.29 13.32
CA ILE A 102 11.96 36.55 14.39
C ILE A 102 12.35 37.86 15.08
N ASP A 103 11.45 38.82 15.09
CA ASP A 103 11.67 40.10 15.77
C ASP A 103 11.43 40.00 17.30
N LYS A 104 11.76 41.08 18.04
CA LYS A 104 11.59 41.14 19.51
C LYS A 104 10.12 41.05 19.98
N LEU A 105 9.17 41.24 19.08
CA LEU A 105 7.72 41.17 19.36
C LEU A 105 7.16 39.77 19.08
N GLY A 106 7.98 38.88 18.53
CA GLY A 106 7.59 37.52 18.16
C GLY A 106 6.97 37.42 16.76
N ASN A 107 7.22 38.40 15.87
CA ASN A 107 6.80 38.30 14.49
C ASN A 107 7.88 37.55 13.68
N LEU A 108 7.51 36.46 13.00
CA LEU A 108 8.35 35.79 12.02
C LEU A 108 8.16 36.48 10.65
N ASP A 109 9.22 37.14 10.17
CA ASP A 109 9.28 37.67 8.80
C ASP A 109 9.88 36.60 7.87
N GLY A 110 9.08 35.60 7.54
CA GLY A 110 9.48 34.39 6.81
C GLY A 110 8.39 33.33 6.81
N ASP A 111 8.68 32.22 6.16
CA ASP A 111 7.76 31.09 5.96
C ASP A 111 8.01 29.97 7.00
N ILE A 112 6.98 29.20 7.33
CA ILE A 112 7.10 27.88 7.96
C ILE A 112 7.06 26.84 6.85
N ILE A 113 8.02 25.90 6.87
CA ILE A 113 8.16 24.86 5.87
C ILE A 113 8.07 23.49 6.53
N ILE A 114 7.16 22.65 6.06
CA ILE A 114 7.01 21.24 6.46
C ILE A 114 7.61 20.40 5.34
N LYS A 115 8.81 19.86 5.55
CA LYS A 115 9.52 19.07 4.54
C LYS A 115 9.22 17.59 4.71
N GLY A 116 8.57 17.00 3.69
CA GLY A 116 8.25 15.58 3.66
C GLY A 116 9.44 14.69 3.34
N SER A 117 9.32 13.43 3.74
CA SER A 117 10.26 12.35 3.40
C SER A 117 9.60 11.19 2.63
N GLY A 118 8.33 11.37 2.25
CA GLY A 118 7.52 10.31 1.66
C GLY A 118 6.80 9.44 2.68
N ASP A 119 6.82 9.77 3.97
CA ASP A 119 6.15 9.03 5.05
C ASP A 119 4.65 8.87 4.76
N PRO A 120 4.13 7.63 4.56
CA PRO A 120 2.71 7.42 4.32
C PRO A 120 1.88 7.39 5.60
N THR A 121 2.52 7.48 6.78
CA THR A 121 1.85 7.32 8.08
C THR A 121 1.60 8.64 8.81
N LEU A 122 2.10 9.76 8.30
CA LEU A 122 1.94 11.06 8.92
C LEU A 122 0.45 11.43 9.01
N GLY A 123 -0.04 11.68 10.22
CA GLY A 123 -1.47 11.93 10.48
C GLY A 123 -2.38 10.69 10.41
N SER A 124 -1.83 9.47 10.35
CA SER A 124 -2.61 8.23 10.37
C SER A 124 -3.06 7.88 11.78
N ASP A 125 -4.32 7.46 11.92
CA ASP A 125 -4.90 6.98 13.20
C ASP A 125 -4.47 5.56 13.58
N ARG A 126 -3.63 4.89 12.77
CA ARG A 126 -3.19 3.50 13.03
C ARG A 126 -2.17 3.39 14.14
N TYR A 127 -1.48 4.48 14.45
CA TYR A 127 -0.43 4.52 15.46
C TYR A 127 -0.63 5.71 16.38
N ALA A 128 -0.40 5.53 17.66
CA ALA A 128 -0.55 6.62 18.63
C ALA A 128 0.40 7.80 18.34
N SER A 129 1.61 7.50 17.85
CA SER A 129 2.63 8.54 17.54
C SER A 129 2.31 9.36 16.30
N THR A 130 1.47 8.86 15.37
CA THR A 130 1.19 9.55 14.10
C THR A 130 -0.17 10.24 14.06
N GLN A 131 -0.94 10.21 15.13
CA GLN A 131 -2.26 10.88 15.19
C GLN A 131 -2.14 12.35 14.82
N ALA A 132 -3.00 12.81 13.91
CA ALA A 132 -2.91 14.13 13.30
C ALA A 132 -2.90 15.25 14.33
N GLN A 133 -3.82 15.22 15.33
CA GLN A 133 -3.90 16.28 16.34
C GLN A 133 -2.63 16.34 17.18
N ASN A 134 -2.08 15.20 17.61
CA ASN A 134 -0.83 15.16 18.39
C ASN A 134 0.35 15.79 17.63
N ILE A 135 0.45 15.55 16.32
CA ILE A 135 1.50 16.13 15.48
C ILE A 135 1.32 17.65 15.38
N LEU A 136 0.10 18.11 15.10
CA LEU A 136 -0.20 19.54 14.98
C LEU A 136 0.05 20.27 16.28
N ASP A 137 -0.36 19.72 17.42
CA ASP A 137 -0.16 20.31 18.75
C ASP A 137 1.33 20.39 19.12
N ASN A 138 2.09 19.31 18.87
CA ASN A 138 3.53 19.30 19.12
C ASN A 138 4.27 20.34 18.27
N TRP A 139 3.92 20.48 17.01
CA TRP A 139 4.55 21.48 16.14
C TRP A 139 4.14 22.91 16.52
N THR A 140 2.87 23.12 16.83
CA THR A 140 2.39 24.42 17.33
C THR A 140 3.08 24.80 18.63
N PHE A 141 3.22 23.86 19.57
CA PHE A 141 3.96 24.07 20.80
C PHE A 141 5.42 24.46 20.51
N ALA A 142 6.12 23.74 19.65
CA ALA A 142 7.51 24.02 19.29
C ALA A 142 7.68 25.42 18.64
N ILE A 143 6.73 25.84 17.79
CA ILE A 143 6.69 27.17 17.19
C ILE A 143 6.53 28.25 18.30
N LYS A 144 5.61 28.03 19.23
CA LYS A 144 5.37 28.97 20.37
C LYS A 144 6.60 29.07 21.31
N GLN A 145 7.34 27.96 21.50
CA GLN A 145 8.57 27.95 22.32
C GLN A 145 9.70 28.84 21.74
N LEU A 146 9.70 29.07 20.41
CA LEU A 146 10.60 30.02 19.75
C LEU A 146 10.16 31.48 19.96
N GLY A 147 9.07 31.73 20.69
CA GLY A 147 8.49 33.06 20.92
C GLY A 147 7.70 33.59 19.71
N ILE A 148 7.40 32.75 18.71
CA ILE A 148 6.62 33.16 17.52
C ILE A 148 5.16 33.34 17.93
N LYS A 149 4.65 34.55 17.75
CA LYS A 149 3.25 34.95 17.98
C LYS A 149 2.52 35.28 16.68
N ARG A 150 3.26 35.63 15.64
CA ARG A 150 2.73 35.94 14.31
C ARG A 150 3.68 35.47 13.21
N ILE A 151 3.15 34.89 12.17
CA ILE A 151 3.85 34.46 10.97
C ILE A 151 3.36 35.32 9.81
N ARG A 152 4.23 36.21 9.27
CA ARG A 152 3.88 37.08 8.15
C ARG A 152 3.91 36.37 6.81
N GLY A 153 4.74 35.33 6.71
CA GLY A 153 4.85 34.48 5.53
C GLY A 153 3.82 33.34 5.49
N ARG A 154 4.13 32.34 4.69
CA ARG A 154 3.27 31.20 4.37
C ARG A 154 3.53 30.01 5.27
N ILE A 155 2.59 29.06 5.27
CA ILE A 155 2.81 27.68 5.70
C ILE A 155 2.93 26.84 4.45
N ILE A 156 4.10 26.22 4.22
CA ILE A 156 4.41 25.50 2.98
C ILE A 156 4.61 24.01 3.27
N GLY A 157 3.82 23.15 2.64
CA GLY A 157 4.09 21.71 2.56
C GLY A 157 5.07 21.42 1.43
N ASP A 158 6.31 21.02 1.76
CA ASP A 158 7.34 20.68 0.77
C ASP A 158 7.28 19.19 0.46
N ASP A 159 6.69 18.85 -0.66
CA ASP A 159 6.52 17.51 -1.21
C ASP A 159 7.51 17.20 -2.36
N THR A 160 8.54 18.01 -2.56
CA THR A 160 9.46 17.92 -3.72
C THR A 160 10.47 16.78 -3.66
N ILE A 161 10.42 15.95 -2.60
CA ILE A 161 11.28 14.77 -2.48
C ILE A 161 10.96 13.70 -3.54
N PHE A 162 9.73 13.66 -4.02
CA PHE A 162 9.29 12.91 -5.19
C PHE A 162 9.05 13.85 -6.39
N ASP A 163 8.69 13.31 -7.54
CA ASP A 163 8.57 14.05 -8.81
C ASP A 163 7.23 14.80 -9.02
N GLY A 164 6.34 14.78 -8.04
CA GLY A 164 5.01 15.37 -8.18
C GLY A 164 3.98 14.51 -8.92
N ASN A 165 4.40 13.48 -9.65
CA ASN A 165 3.48 12.48 -10.20
C ASN A 165 3.01 11.55 -9.09
N GLN A 166 1.89 11.91 -8.47
CA GLN A 166 1.37 11.18 -7.32
C GLN A 166 0.80 9.81 -7.71
N VAL A 167 0.28 9.67 -8.93
CA VAL A 167 -0.44 8.48 -9.42
C VAL A 167 0.41 7.73 -10.43
N PRO A 168 0.68 6.42 -10.21
CA PRO A 168 1.39 5.60 -11.19
C PRO A 168 0.67 5.52 -12.52
N THR A 169 1.43 5.43 -13.60
CA THR A 169 0.89 5.18 -14.94
C THR A 169 0.14 3.85 -14.99
N GLY A 170 -1.05 3.85 -15.61
CA GLY A 170 -1.86 2.65 -15.76
C GLY A 170 -2.88 2.39 -14.64
N TRP A 171 -2.99 3.28 -13.66
CA TRP A 171 -4.11 3.25 -12.74
C TRP A 171 -5.41 3.68 -13.45
N PRO A 172 -6.54 2.98 -13.23
CA PRO A 172 -7.82 3.40 -13.78
C PRO A 172 -8.22 4.79 -13.28
N ALA A 173 -8.59 5.69 -14.19
CA ALA A 173 -8.99 7.06 -13.82
C ALA A 173 -10.16 7.11 -12.83
N ALA A 174 -11.07 6.13 -12.89
CA ALA A 174 -12.18 6.01 -11.96
C ALA A 174 -11.77 5.67 -10.52
N ASP A 175 -10.56 5.17 -10.31
CA ASP A 175 -10.05 4.78 -8.98
C ASP A 175 -9.40 5.97 -8.25
N ILE A 176 -8.82 6.93 -8.98
CA ILE A 176 -7.93 7.98 -8.45
C ILE A 176 -8.61 8.86 -7.39
N GLY A 177 -9.90 9.18 -7.56
CA GLY A 177 -10.66 9.99 -6.62
C GLY A 177 -11.13 9.26 -5.36
N ASN A 178 -10.89 7.95 -5.25
CA ASN A 178 -11.30 7.12 -4.11
C ASN A 178 -10.10 6.86 -3.19
N TYR A 179 -10.34 6.52 -1.92
CA TYR A 179 -9.29 6.31 -0.92
C TYR A 179 -8.22 5.29 -1.33
N TYR A 180 -8.62 4.24 -2.07
CA TYR A 180 -7.70 3.20 -2.53
C TYR A 180 -6.89 3.60 -3.78
N GLY A 181 -7.31 4.66 -4.46
CA GLY A 181 -6.61 5.31 -5.57
C GLY A 181 -5.91 6.62 -5.17
N ALA A 182 -5.83 6.92 -3.87
CA ALA A 182 -5.10 8.07 -3.39
C ALA A 182 -3.63 7.98 -3.80
N GLY A 183 -3.16 8.99 -4.52
CA GLY A 183 -1.79 9.09 -5.00
C GLY A 183 -0.80 9.33 -3.87
N VAL A 184 0.47 9.00 -4.08
CA VAL A 184 1.55 9.22 -3.12
C VAL A 184 2.23 10.57 -3.35
N SER A 185 2.33 11.36 -2.29
CA SER A 185 3.06 12.64 -2.26
C SER A 185 4.41 12.48 -1.55
N GLY A 186 5.34 13.41 -1.81
CA GLY A 186 6.52 13.57 -0.98
C GLY A 186 6.20 13.96 0.47
N LEU A 187 5.02 14.55 0.70
CA LEU A 187 4.47 14.88 2.02
C LEU A 187 3.01 14.38 2.07
N ASN A 188 2.80 13.18 2.59
CA ASN A 188 1.48 12.59 2.77
C ASN A 188 0.87 13.08 4.10
N TRP A 189 -0.47 13.08 4.17
CA TRP A 189 -1.21 13.47 5.37
C TRP A 189 -2.52 12.70 5.49
N LYS A 190 -2.79 12.12 6.69
CA LYS A 190 -4.05 11.37 6.98
C LYS A 190 -4.31 10.25 5.95
N GLU A 191 -3.26 9.53 5.55
CA GLU A 191 -3.32 8.52 4.49
C GLU A 191 -3.91 9.06 3.16
N ASN A 192 -3.76 10.36 2.90
CA ASN A 192 -4.25 11.09 1.72
C ASN A 192 -5.74 10.88 1.47
N LYS A 193 -6.56 10.74 2.52
CA LYS A 193 -7.99 10.49 2.42
C LYS A 193 -8.83 11.34 3.36
N ALA A 194 -10.06 11.61 2.94
CA ALA A 194 -11.08 12.31 3.70
C ALA A 194 -12.36 11.48 3.78
N GLY A 195 -12.98 11.46 4.95
CA GLY A 195 -14.25 10.79 5.18
C GLY A 195 -15.43 11.71 4.91
N ILE A 196 -16.46 11.21 4.21
CA ILE A 196 -17.71 11.91 3.93
C ILE A 196 -18.87 11.06 4.44
N THR A 197 -19.76 11.66 5.22
CA THR A 197 -21.03 11.06 5.63
C THR A 197 -22.17 11.81 4.95
N PHE A 198 -23.17 11.08 4.47
CA PHE A 198 -24.31 11.65 3.79
C PHE A 198 -25.58 11.59 4.67
N SER A 199 -26.51 12.51 4.43
CA SER A 199 -27.89 12.45 4.88
C SER A 199 -28.76 12.04 3.68
N PRO A 200 -29.27 10.79 3.65
CA PRO A 200 -30.15 10.35 2.59
C PRO A 200 -31.49 11.06 2.66
N ALA A 201 -32.13 11.28 1.50
CA ALA A 201 -33.46 11.82 1.32
C ALA A 201 -34.47 10.75 0.86
N ALA A 202 -35.51 11.11 0.10
CA ALA A 202 -36.33 10.16 -0.62
C ALA A 202 -35.53 9.47 -1.72
N VAL A 203 -35.83 8.19 -2.01
CA VAL A 203 -35.12 7.42 -3.05
C VAL A 203 -35.14 8.18 -4.39
N GLY A 204 -34.00 8.24 -5.05
CA GLY A 204 -33.80 8.98 -6.29
C GLY A 204 -33.52 10.49 -6.12
N LYS A 205 -33.70 11.04 -4.93
CA LYS A 205 -33.38 12.45 -4.63
C LYS A 205 -31.90 12.60 -4.16
N PRO A 206 -31.32 13.81 -4.27
CA PRO A 206 -29.95 14.05 -3.82
C PRO A 206 -29.73 13.67 -2.33
N ALA A 207 -28.63 13.00 -2.05
CA ALA A 207 -28.16 12.78 -0.69
C ALA A 207 -27.23 13.94 -0.28
N ALA A 208 -27.59 14.70 0.76
CA ALA A 208 -26.81 15.85 1.19
C ALA A 208 -25.53 15.40 1.93
N ILE A 209 -24.44 16.14 1.78
CA ILE A 209 -23.23 15.94 2.63
C ILE A 209 -23.60 16.38 4.05
N LYS A 210 -23.50 15.46 5.02
CA LYS A 210 -23.77 15.69 6.44
C LYS A 210 -22.52 16.13 7.19
N LYS A 211 -21.39 15.49 6.90
CA LYS A 211 -20.12 15.74 7.64
C LYS A 211 -18.93 15.38 6.76
N LEU A 212 -17.87 16.17 6.89
CA LEU A 212 -16.52 15.87 6.42
C LEU A 212 -15.61 15.55 7.61
N SER A 213 -14.69 14.62 7.48
CA SER A 213 -13.74 14.28 8.55
C SER A 213 -12.57 15.26 8.66
N VAL A 214 -12.34 16.07 7.62
CA VAL A 214 -11.32 17.11 7.53
C VAL A 214 -11.92 18.34 6.88
N ASP A 215 -11.35 19.52 7.16
CA ASP A 215 -11.74 20.74 6.48
C ASP A 215 -11.23 20.74 5.03
N LEU A 216 -12.18 20.71 4.10
CA LEU A 216 -11.95 20.80 2.65
C LEU A 216 -12.53 22.09 2.06
N SER A 217 -12.72 23.14 2.87
CA SER A 217 -13.32 24.41 2.45
C SER A 217 -12.59 25.11 1.30
N TYR A 218 -11.33 24.76 1.09
CA TYR A 218 -10.50 25.24 -0.02
C TYR A 218 -10.77 24.53 -1.34
N LEU A 219 -11.57 23.44 -1.35
CA LEU A 219 -11.96 22.69 -2.55
C LEU A 219 -13.42 22.94 -2.93
N THR A 220 -13.70 22.97 -4.21
CA THR A 220 -15.08 22.90 -4.72
C THR A 220 -15.56 21.46 -4.74
N ILE A 221 -16.49 21.09 -3.87
CA ILE A 221 -17.11 19.76 -3.86
C ILE A 221 -18.45 19.81 -4.61
N ARG A 222 -18.50 19.19 -5.78
CA ARG A 222 -19.75 18.99 -6.54
C ARG A 222 -20.36 17.64 -6.16
N ASN A 223 -21.50 17.69 -5.46
CA ASN A 223 -22.20 16.51 -5.01
C ASN A 223 -23.35 16.13 -5.95
N GLU A 224 -23.22 15.03 -6.68
CA GLU A 224 -24.24 14.41 -7.54
C GLU A 224 -24.68 13.03 -7.01
N VAL A 225 -24.48 12.76 -5.71
CA VAL A 225 -24.87 11.50 -5.07
C VAL A 225 -26.38 11.49 -4.85
N THR A 226 -27.04 10.41 -5.25
CA THR A 226 -28.45 10.19 -5.03
C THR A 226 -28.73 9.20 -3.90
N THR A 227 -29.93 9.25 -3.32
CA THR A 227 -30.39 8.27 -2.33
C THR A 227 -30.80 6.99 -3.04
N GLY A 228 -30.16 5.87 -2.71
CA GLY A 228 -30.54 4.52 -3.18
C GLY A 228 -31.59 3.86 -2.28
N ASN A 229 -32.16 2.72 -2.74
CA ASN A 229 -33.02 1.91 -1.90
C ASN A 229 -32.32 1.40 -0.64
N ALA A 230 -33.09 1.05 0.38
CA ALA A 230 -32.56 0.35 1.56
C ALA A 230 -31.88 -0.98 1.13
N GLY A 231 -30.79 -1.34 1.80
CA GLY A 231 -30.01 -2.55 1.52
C GLY A 231 -29.11 -2.48 0.27
N THR A 232 -29.10 -1.38 -0.50
CA THR A 232 -28.24 -1.26 -1.70
C THR A 232 -26.78 -0.94 -1.38
N GLY A 233 -26.47 -0.60 -0.13
CA GLY A 233 -25.14 -0.24 0.30
C GLY A 233 -24.66 1.12 -0.23
N ASP A 234 -23.35 1.34 -0.22
CA ASP A 234 -22.75 2.49 -0.88
C ASP A 234 -22.25 2.12 -2.29
N LYS A 235 -22.50 3.02 -3.23
CA LYS A 235 -21.98 3.01 -4.60
C LYS A 235 -21.48 4.42 -4.96
N VAL A 236 -20.92 5.12 -3.97
CA VAL A 236 -20.41 6.48 -4.12
C VAL A 236 -18.97 6.41 -4.59
N PHE A 237 -18.65 7.20 -5.59
CA PHE A 237 -17.29 7.36 -6.13
C PHE A 237 -16.90 8.84 -6.13
N GLY A 238 -15.67 9.11 -5.72
CA GLY A 238 -15.03 10.39 -5.89
C GLY A 238 -14.27 10.45 -7.23
N PHE A 239 -14.35 11.58 -7.91
CA PHE A 239 -13.58 11.88 -9.11
C PHE A 239 -12.76 13.12 -8.87
N SER A 240 -11.45 12.99 -8.90
CA SER A 240 -10.49 14.06 -8.75
C SER A 240 -9.16 13.64 -9.36
N THR A 241 -8.23 14.57 -9.49
CA THR A 241 -6.85 14.32 -9.92
C THR A 241 -5.88 14.95 -8.93
N PRO A 242 -4.62 14.52 -8.89
CA PRO A 242 -3.60 15.19 -8.09
C PRO A 242 -3.58 16.72 -8.33
N TYR A 243 -3.45 17.46 -7.23
CA TYR A 243 -3.43 18.94 -7.21
C TYR A 243 -4.70 19.63 -7.73
N ALA A 244 -5.79 18.91 -7.99
CA ALA A 244 -7.06 19.53 -8.38
C ALA A 244 -7.63 20.43 -7.27
N ASN A 245 -8.39 21.44 -7.67
CA ASN A 245 -9.12 22.33 -6.76
C ASN A 245 -10.60 21.92 -6.60
N SER A 246 -10.98 20.76 -7.17
CA SER A 246 -12.37 20.28 -7.12
C SER A 246 -12.45 18.76 -7.00
N ILE A 247 -13.54 18.31 -6.40
CA ILE A 247 -13.92 16.90 -6.29
C ILE A 247 -15.37 16.77 -6.76
N LEU A 248 -15.61 15.82 -7.68
CA LEU A 248 -16.96 15.44 -8.09
C LEU A 248 -17.33 14.13 -7.40
N LEU A 249 -18.45 14.10 -6.68
CA LEU A 249 -19.00 12.91 -6.05
C LEU A 249 -20.19 12.42 -6.88
N LYS A 250 -20.19 11.14 -7.26
CA LYS A 250 -21.26 10.49 -8.03
C LYS A 250 -21.67 9.14 -7.44
N GLY A 251 -22.85 8.69 -7.83
CA GLY A 251 -23.36 7.38 -7.48
C GLY A 251 -24.54 7.41 -6.54
N SER A 252 -24.69 6.39 -5.70
CA SER A 252 -25.82 6.31 -4.78
C SER A 252 -25.40 5.86 -3.38
N TYR A 253 -26.08 6.41 -2.39
CA TYR A 253 -25.93 6.10 -0.97
C TYR A 253 -27.24 5.54 -0.45
N GLY A 254 -27.25 4.29 0.03
CA GLY A 254 -28.48 3.59 0.47
C GLY A 254 -29.21 4.35 1.57
N LYS A 255 -30.54 4.36 1.52
CA LYS A 255 -31.41 5.12 2.44
C LYS A 255 -31.20 4.76 3.92
N ASP A 256 -30.81 3.52 4.20
CA ASP A 256 -30.58 2.96 5.52
C ASP A 256 -29.11 3.03 5.98
N LEU A 257 -28.23 3.59 5.15
CA LEU A 257 -26.82 3.69 5.49
C LEU A 257 -26.53 4.82 6.49
N ASN A 258 -25.61 4.50 7.44
CA ASN A 258 -24.93 5.46 8.28
C ASN A 258 -23.44 5.15 8.26
N LYS A 259 -22.82 5.24 7.08
CA LYS A 259 -21.44 4.87 6.82
C LYS A 259 -20.65 6.06 6.31
N THR A 260 -19.43 6.24 6.79
CA THR A 260 -18.48 7.19 6.22
C THR A 260 -17.89 6.58 4.94
N ILE A 261 -17.97 7.32 3.85
CA ILE A 261 -17.31 7.02 2.58
C ILE A 261 -15.98 7.75 2.55
N GLU A 262 -14.93 7.08 2.16
CA GLU A 262 -13.59 7.69 2.08
C GLU A 262 -13.25 8.02 0.61
N ILE A 263 -12.77 9.24 0.39
CA ILE A 263 -12.28 9.75 -0.90
C ILE A 263 -10.81 10.16 -0.79
N SER A 264 -10.11 10.29 -1.91
CA SER A 264 -8.75 10.82 -1.92
C SER A 264 -8.72 12.33 -1.71
N ILE A 265 -7.67 12.81 -1.01
CA ILE A 265 -7.31 14.23 -0.93
C ILE A 265 -6.39 14.53 -2.11
N PRO A 266 -6.74 15.50 -2.99
CA PRO A 266 -5.94 15.80 -4.20
C PRO A 266 -4.54 16.34 -3.91
N ASP A 267 -4.38 17.08 -2.82
CA ASP A 267 -3.12 17.74 -2.44
C ASP A 267 -2.88 17.60 -0.91
N PRO A 268 -2.31 16.46 -0.49
CA PRO A 268 -2.09 16.21 0.93
C PRO A 268 -1.08 17.15 1.57
N ALA A 269 -0.09 17.65 0.81
CA ALA A 269 0.88 18.62 1.30
C ALA A 269 0.21 19.97 1.61
N TYR A 270 -0.70 20.41 0.74
CA TYR A 270 -1.53 21.58 1.01
C TYR A 270 -2.44 21.35 2.20
N GLN A 271 -3.11 20.19 2.28
CA GLN A 271 -4.00 19.86 3.39
C GLN A 271 -3.29 19.95 4.74
N LEU A 272 -2.06 19.41 4.85
CA LEU A 272 -1.27 19.51 6.07
C LEU A 272 -0.92 20.95 6.41
N ALA A 273 -0.49 21.75 5.43
CA ALA A 273 -0.20 23.17 5.62
C ALA A 273 -1.45 23.94 6.07
N HIS A 274 -2.61 23.61 5.51
CA HIS A 274 -3.91 24.19 5.86
C HIS A 274 -4.31 23.81 7.29
N ASP A 275 -4.22 22.53 7.67
CA ASP A 275 -4.53 22.04 9.01
C ASP A 275 -3.60 22.66 10.06
N LEU A 276 -2.30 22.79 9.77
CA LEU A 276 -1.35 23.46 10.68
C LEU A 276 -1.67 24.95 10.84
N LYS A 277 -2.00 25.65 9.75
CA LYS A 277 -2.42 27.06 9.83
C LYS A 277 -3.65 27.21 10.73
N ALA A 278 -4.64 26.35 10.56
CA ALA A 278 -5.85 26.37 11.39
C ALA A 278 -5.52 26.12 12.88
N ASN A 279 -4.68 25.10 13.17
CA ASN A 279 -4.27 24.78 14.54
C ASN A 279 -3.48 25.92 15.19
N LEU A 280 -2.55 26.54 14.46
CA LEU A 280 -1.80 27.72 14.92
C LEU A 280 -2.74 28.88 15.30
N SER A 281 -3.74 29.16 14.45
CA SER A 281 -4.71 30.21 14.69
C SER A 281 -5.59 29.95 15.92
N GLN A 282 -6.03 28.68 16.10
CA GLN A 282 -6.79 28.29 17.31
C GLN A 282 -5.96 28.40 18.58
N GLU A 283 -4.64 28.21 18.51
CA GLU A 283 -3.69 28.31 19.59
C GLU A 283 -3.10 29.73 19.78
N GLY A 284 -3.66 30.72 19.10
CA GLY A 284 -3.34 32.15 19.28
C GLY A 284 -2.09 32.63 18.52
N VAL A 285 -1.57 31.83 17.55
CA VAL A 285 -0.52 32.30 16.64
C VAL A 285 -1.15 32.82 15.36
N LEU A 286 -1.00 34.07 15.05
CA LEU A 286 -1.54 34.71 13.85
C LEU A 286 -0.75 34.27 12.61
N VAL A 287 -1.42 33.93 11.52
CA VAL A 287 -0.78 33.57 10.24
C VAL A 287 -1.37 34.43 9.12
N ASP A 288 -0.61 35.43 8.66
CA ASP A 288 -1.06 36.35 7.61
C ASP A 288 -1.05 35.72 6.23
N GLY A 289 -0.01 34.93 5.95
CA GLY A 289 0.16 34.28 4.66
C GLY A 289 -0.78 33.09 4.44
N VAL A 290 -0.76 32.56 3.22
CA VAL A 290 -1.59 31.41 2.82
C VAL A 290 -0.91 30.07 3.11
N ALA A 291 -1.69 29.00 3.23
CA ALA A 291 -1.18 27.66 3.10
C ALA A 291 -0.84 27.36 1.62
N ALA A 292 0.20 26.58 1.37
CA ALA A 292 0.59 26.19 0.00
C ALA A 292 1.26 24.81 0.00
N SER A 293 1.17 24.10 -1.13
CA SER A 293 2.09 22.99 -1.44
C SER A 293 3.20 23.47 -2.37
N ALA A 294 4.39 22.90 -2.23
CA ALA A 294 5.55 23.35 -3.00
C ALA A 294 5.35 23.22 -4.51
N PHE A 295 4.73 22.15 -4.99
CA PHE A 295 4.46 21.96 -6.42
C PHE A 295 3.47 22.97 -7.01
N LYS A 296 2.66 23.63 -6.20
CA LYS A 296 1.77 24.72 -6.67
C LYS A 296 2.41 26.10 -6.63
N LEU A 297 3.60 26.22 -6.07
CA LEU A 297 4.33 27.49 -6.00
C LEU A 297 5.25 27.64 -7.22
N ASN A 298 5.04 28.72 -7.98
CA ASN A 298 5.95 29.06 -9.08
C ASN A 298 7.37 29.33 -8.54
N ASN A 299 8.36 28.71 -9.14
CA ASN A 299 9.78 28.89 -8.79
C ASN A 299 10.12 28.55 -7.31
N TYR A 300 9.40 27.60 -6.70
CA TYR A 300 9.76 27.14 -5.38
C TYR A 300 11.15 26.50 -5.37
N VAL A 301 12.00 27.03 -4.50
CA VAL A 301 13.32 26.44 -4.20
C VAL A 301 13.26 25.90 -2.79
N ALA A 302 13.52 24.60 -2.66
CA ALA A 302 13.55 23.96 -1.32
C ALA A 302 14.58 24.67 -0.43
N SER A 303 14.12 25.19 0.67
CA SER A 303 14.98 25.89 1.64
C SER A 303 15.34 24.96 2.79
N THR A 304 16.56 25.12 3.29
CA THR A 304 17.05 24.39 4.47
C THR A 304 16.70 25.09 5.79
N GLY A 305 15.94 26.15 5.84
CA GLY A 305 15.46 26.87 7.01
C GLY A 305 16.03 26.46 8.38
N LYS A 306 15.75 27.16 9.43
CA LYS A 306 16.11 26.74 10.80
C LYS A 306 15.11 25.70 11.29
N THR A 307 15.59 24.50 11.64
CA THR A 307 14.74 23.41 12.13
C THR A 307 14.07 23.81 13.43
N ILE A 308 12.75 23.59 13.49
CA ILE A 308 11.90 23.78 14.68
C ILE A 308 11.74 22.45 15.40
N ALA A 309 11.31 21.42 14.65
CA ALA A 309 11.08 20.08 15.18
C ALA A 309 11.20 19.01 14.07
N THR A 310 11.33 17.78 14.48
CA THR A 310 11.28 16.61 13.59
C THR A 310 10.25 15.63 14.11
N HIS A 311 9.60 14.89 13.17
CA HIS A 311 8.73 13.77 13.48
C HIS A 311 9.28 12.53 12.81
N GLN A 312 9.36 11.42 13.56
CA GLN A 312 9.74 10.11 13.04
C GLN A 312 8.52 9.21 12.90
N SER A 313 8.42 8.51 11.78
CA SER A 313 7.38 7.52 11.55
C SER A 313 7.53 6.31 12.49
N PRO A 314 6.53 5.42 12.58
CA PRO A 314 6.73 4.05 13.01
C PRO A 314 7.83 3.36 12.18
N THR A 315 8.37 2.25 12.70
CA THR A 315 9.35 1.43 11.97
C THR A 315 8.79 0.84 10.69
N LEU A 316 9.64 0.52 9.73
CA LEU A 316 9.25 -0.13 8.49
C LEU A 316 8.47 -1.43 8.76
N ALA A 317 8.86 -2.20 9.77
CA ALA A 317 8.16 -3.42 10.16
C ALA A 317 6.70 -3.16 10.56
N GLU A 318 6.43 -2.10 11.32
CA GLU A 318 5.08 -1.68 11.71
C GLU A 318 4.28 -1.15 10.51
N ILE A 319 4.92 -0.42 9.61
CA ILE A 319 4.31 0.09 8.37
C ILE A 319 3.90 -1.07 7.47
N ILE A 320 4.79 -2.04 7.23
CA ILE A 320 4.53 -3.21 6.38
C ILE A 320 3.46 -4.11 7.00
N TYR A 321 3.36 -4.17 8.33
CA TYR A 321 2.26 -4.89 8.99
C TYR A 321 0.90 -4.40 8.49
N TRP A 322 0.63 -3.10 8.56
CA TRP A 322 -0.64 -2.53 8.09
C TRP A 322 -0.77 -2.54 6.57
N PHE A 323 0.32 -2.33 5.84
CA PHE A 323 0.37 -2.45 4.38
C PHE A 323 -0.20 -3.77 3.89
N ASN A 324 0.24 -4.89 4.46
CA ASN A 324 -0.21 -6.22 4.06
C ASN A 324 -1.59 -6.56 4.63
N HIS A 325 -1.86 -6.25 5.93
CA HIS A 325 -3.13 -6.57 6.58
C HIS A 325 -4.32 -5.82 5.99
N LYS A 326 -4.18 -4.53 5.74
CA LYS A 326 -5.25 -3.67 5.20
C LYS A 326 -5.12 -3.41 3.70
N SER A 327 -4.04 -3.94 3.09
CA SER A 327 -3.81 -3.80 1.64
C SER A 327 -3.80 -2.34 1.16
N ILE A 328 -3.18 -1.42 1.91
CA ILE A 328 -3.19 0.03 1.67
C ILE A 328 -2.32 0.36 0.47
N ASN A 329 -2.91 0.84 -0.64
CA ASN A 329 -2.17 1.11 -1.87
C ASN A 329 -1.15 2.25 -1.69
N LEU A 330 -1.55 3.34 -1.01
CA LEU A 330 -0.66 4.46 -0.69
C LEU A 330 0.67 4.00 -0.07
N PHE A 331 0.63 3.03 0.87
CA PHE A 331 1.85 2.52 1.52
C PHE A 331 2.75 1.81 0.52
N GLY A 332 2.17 1.07 -0.45
CA GLY A 332 2.93 0.41 -1.51
C GLY A 332 3.67 1.37 -2.42
N GLU A 333 2.99 2.45 -2.81
CA GLU A 333 3.61 3.48 -3.66
C GLU A 333 4.69 4.27 -2.90
N ALA A 334 4.44 4.59 -1.63
CA ALA A 334 5.42 5.26 -0.78
C ALA A 334 6.68 4.39 -0.60
N LEU A 335 6.52 3.10 -0.30
CA LEU A 335 7.63 2.17 -0.16
C LEU A 335 8.41 2.02 -1.46
N LEU A 336 7.73 1.88 -2.60
CA LEU A 336 8.40 1.75 -3.90
C LEU A 336 9.23 2.99 -4.24
N LYS A 337 8.66 4.20 -4.15
CA LYS A 337 9.39 5.45 -4.39
C LYS A 337 10.53 5.65 -3.39
N THR A 338 10.33 5.27 -2.13
CA THR A 338 11.38 5.35 -1.10
C THR A 338 12.55 4.42 -1.42
N ILE A 339 12.30 3.19 -1.86
CA ILE A 339 13.35 2.28 -2.32
C ILE A 339 14.18 2.93 -3.43
N GLY A 340 13.52 3.46 -4.47
CA GLY A 340 14.21 4.13 -5.58
C GLY A 340 15.03 5.33 -5.13
N ARG A 341 14.46 6.16 -4.26
CA ARG A 341 15.11 7.33 -3.72
C ARG A 341 16.33 6.98 -2.87
N GLU A 342 16.19 6.06 -1.91
CA GLU A 342 17.29 5.72 -1.00
C GLU A 342 18.45 5.03 -1.74
N GLN A 343 18.13 4.16 -2.69
CA GLN A 343 19.12 3.34 -3.37
C GLN A 343 19.74 4.02 -4.61
N LYS A 344 19.00 4.88 -5.31
CA LYS A 344 19.42 5.48 -6.60
C LYS A 344 19.17 6.97 -6.72
N LYS A 345 18.60 7.62 -5.71
CA LYS A 345 18.21 9.05 -5.74
C LYS A 345 17.20 9.38 -6.84
N VAL A 346 16.48 8.39 -7.37
CA VAL A 346 15.41 8.59 -8.34
C VAL A 346 14.12 9.01 -7.63
N LYS A 347 13.23 9.70 -8.35
CA LYS A 347 12.03 10.30 -7.77
C LYS A 347 10.72 9.73 -8.32
N THR A 348 10.78 9.06 -9.48
CA THR A 348 9.59 8.58 -10.18
C THR A 348 9.23 7.15 -9.80
N THR A 349 7.95 6.79 -9.91
CA THR A 349 7.49 5.40 -9.73
C THR A 349 8.14 4.46 -10.75
N ALA A 350 8.23 4.88 -12.01
CA ALA A 350 8.78 4.05 -13.09
C ALA A 350 10.26 3.70 -12.86
N GLU A 351 11.10 4.69 -12.52
CA GLU A 351 12.50 4.44 -12.21
C GLU A 351 12.67 3.55 -10.98
N SER A 352 11.83 3.75 -9.95
CA SER A 352 11.86 2.94 -8.74
C SER A 352 11.44 1.48 -9.03
N ALA A 353 10.42 1.26 -9.85
CA ALA A 353 10.01 -0.08 -10.29
C ALA A 353 11.11 -0.76 -11.11
N ASN A 354 11.73 -0.05 -12.06
CA ASN A 354 12.86 -0.56 -12.83
C ASN A 354 14.05 -0.94 -11.95
N TYR A 355 14.31 -0.17 -10.88
CA TYR A 355 15.34 -0.52 -9.92
C TYR A 355 15.01 -1.83 -9.17
N VAL A 356 13.78 -2.02 -8.72
CA VAL A 356 13.33 -3.26 -8.06
C VAL A 356 13.47 -4.46 -8.99
N ILE A 357 13.05 -4.33 -10.24
CA ILE A 357 13.19 -5.37 -11.27
C ILE A 357 14.66 -5.74 -11.47
N ALA A 358 15.54 -4.74 -11.64
CA ALA A 358 16.98 -4.97 -11.81
C ALA A 358 17.63 -5.60 -10.56
N HIS A 359 17.19 -5.22 -9.37
CA HIS A 359 17.65 -5.82 -8.11
C HIS A 359 17.38 -7.33 -8.08
N TRP A 360 16.15 -7.76 -8.37
CA TRP A 360 15.80 -9.19 -8.35
C TRP A 360 16.40 -9.99 -9.51
N ASN A 361 16.58 -9.34 -10.67
CA ASN A 361 17.35 -9.95 -11.76
C ASN A 361 18.80 -10.21 -11.33
N LYS A 362 19.46 -9.23 -10.69
CA LYS A 362 20.83 -9.37 -10.20
C LYS A 362 20.94 -10.44 -9.09
N THR A 363 20.02 -10.40 -8.11
CA THR A 363 20.09 -11.19 -6.88
C THR A 363 19.68 -12.64 -7.10
N LEU A 364 18.60 -12.87 -7.84
CA LEU A 364 18.02 -14.21 -8.03
C LEU A 364 18.04 -14.69 -9.48
N ARG A 365 18.63 -13.94 -10.43
CA ARG A 365 18.59 -14.25 -11.87
C ARG A 365 17.15 -14.43 -12.38
N ILE A 366 16.19 -13.66 -11.84
CA ILE A 366 14.83 -13.62 -12.36
C ILE A 366 14.85 -12.80 -13.64
N PRO A 367 14.35 -13.32 -14.77
CA PRO A 367 14.24 -12.54 -16.01
C PRO A 367 13.44 -11.25 -15.78
N THR A 368 13.87 -10.14 -16.33
CA THR A 368 13.16 -8.85 -16.16
C THR A 368 11.74 -8.89 -16.68
N ALA A 369 11.47 -9.69 -17.73
CA ALA A 369 10.14 -9.90 -18.28
C ALA A 369 9.17 -10.60 -17.31
N ASP A 370 9.70 -11.32 -16.29
CA ASP A 370 8.89 -12.02 -15.29
C ASP A 370 8.40 -11.10 -14.16
N LEU A 371 8.89 -9.86 -14.12
CA LEU A 371 8.61 -8.85 -13.09
C LEU A 371 8.12 -7.53 -13.70
N GLY A 372 7.12 -7.58 -14.57
CA GLY A 372 6.52 -6.39 -15.18
C GLY A 372 5.74 -5.56 -14.15
N MET A 373 6.45 -4.88 -13.24
CA MET A 373 5.89 -4.00 -12.22
C MET A 373 5.76 -2.57 -12.75
N LEU A 374 4.59 -1.97 -12.60
CA LEU A 374 4.31 -0.57 -12.94
C LEU A 374 4.04 0.29 -11.70
N ASP A 375 3.74 -0.34 -10.58
CA ASP A 375 3.43 0.29 -9.31
C ASP A 375 3.89 -0.58 -8.12
N GLY A 376 3.78 -0.07 -6.91
CA GLY A 376 4.14 -0.79 -5.68
C GLY A 376 2.99 -1.56 -5.05
N SER A 377 1.76 -1.30 -5.44
CA SER A 377 0.55 -1.80 -4.77
C SER A 377 -0.16 -2.93 -5.51
N GLY A 378 0.03 -3.01 -6.82
CA GLY A 378 -0.70 -3.93 -7.70
C GLY A 378 -2.06 -3.41 -8.15
N LEU A 379 -2.34 -2.11 -8.01
CA LEU A 379 -3.61 -1.53 -8.46
C LEU A 379 -3.69 -1.45 -9.99
N SER A 380 -2.57 -1.18 -10.66
CA SER A 380 -2.54 -1.21 -12.13
C SER A 380 -2.89 -2.59 -12.66
N PRO A 381 -3.95 -2.74 -13.49
CA PRO A 381 -4.29 -4.01 -14.12
C PRO A 381 -3.26 -4.44 -15.18
N ALA A 382 -2.31 -3.58 -15.52
CA ALA A 382 -1.25 -3.85 -16.48
C ALA A 382 0.02 -4.47 -15.86
N ASN A 383 0.13 -4.55 -14.51
CA ASN A 383 1.18 -5.33 -13.88
C ASN A 383 1.18 -6.78 -14.38
N ARG A 384 2.38 -7.33 -14.68
CA ARG A 384 2.56 -8.72 -15.13
C ARG A 384 3.71 -9.36 -14.36
N VAL A 385 3.38 -10.27 -13.46
CA VAL A 385 4.38 -11.02 -12.68
C VAL A 385 4.11 -12.52 -12.84
N THR A 386 5.16 -13.30 -12.99
CA THR A 386 5.04 -14.76 -13.04
C THR A 386 4.89 -15.33 -11.63
N ALA A 387 4.13 -16.41 -11.49
CA ALA A 387 3.99 -17.11 -10.21
C ALA A 387 5.37 -17.63 -9.72
N ASN A 388 6.24 -18.03 -10.65
CA ASN A 388 7.61 -18.45 -10.36
C ASN A 388 8.45 -17.31 -9.76
N ALA A 389 8.43 -16.12 -10.36
CA ALA A 389 9.14 -14.95 -9.81
C ALA A 389 8.65 -14.61 -8.39
N MET A 390 7.33 -14.58 -8.18
CA MET A 390 6.74 -14.36 -6.85
C MET A 390 7.22 -15.39 -5.84
N ASN A 391 7.17 -16.66 -6.19
CA ASN A 391 7.55 -17.78 -5.32
C ASN A 391 9.06 -17.72 -4.96
N ARG A 392 9.93 -17.46 -5.93
CA ARG A 392 11.39 -17.37 -5.70
C ARG A 392 11.76 -16.20 -4.79
N ILE A 393 11.10 -15.04 -4.92
CA ILE A 393 11.30 -13.89 -4.03
C ILE A 393 10.82 -14.23 -2.62
N MET A 394 9.69 -14.93 -2.47
CA MET A 394 9.19 -15.37 -1.16
C MET A 394 10.11 -16.41 -0.52
N GLN A 395 10.67 -17.32 -1.28
CA GLN A 395 11.64 -18.29 -0.79
C GLN A 395 12.94 -17.63 -0.32
N TYR A 396 13.43 -16.65 -1.07
CA TYR A 396 14.57 -15.84 -0.65
C TYR A 396 14.33 -15.23 0.74
N ALA A 397 13.12 -14.74 1.00
CA ALA A 397 12.77 -14.14 2.29
C ALA A 397 12.92 -15.13 3.46
N CYS A 398 12.65 -16.43 3.27
CA CYS A 398 12.66 -17.43 4.35
C CYS A 398 14.00 -17.52 5.10
N SER A 399 15.12 -17.20 4.43
CA SER A 399 16.47 -17.27 5.02
C SER A 399 16.98 -15.92 5.56
N ARG A 400 16.15 -14.86 5.51
CA ARG A 400 16.59 -13.51 5.89
C ARG A 400 16.31 -13.17 7.35
N PRO A 401 17.17 -12.38 8.01
CA PRO A 401 16.97 -12.00 9.42
C PRO A 401 15.64 -11.32 9.70
N TRP A 402 15.10 -10.57 8.72
CA TRP A 402 13.84 -9.86 8.83
C TRP A 402 12.60 -10.73 8.48
N TYR A 403 12.78 -12.00 8.14
CA TYR A 403 11.67 -12.89 7.72
C TYR A 403 10.52 -12.94 8.72
N ALA A 404 10.84 -13.00 10.02
CA ALA A 404 9.80 -13.04 11.06
C ALA A 404 8.85 -11.85 10.99
N ASN A 405 9.37 -10.63 10.74
CA ASN A 405 8.57 -9.42 10.57
C ASN A 405 7.70 -9.49 9.31
N PHE A 406 8.27 -9.97 8.19
CA PHE A 406 7.52 -10.16 6.96
C PHE A 406 6.39 -11.20 7.14
N TYR A 407 6.70 -12.37 7.69
CA TYR A 407 5.71 -13.43 7.94
C TYR A 407 4.58 -12.95 8.88
N LYS A 408 4.92 -12.22 9.95
CA LYS A 408 3.94 -11.59 10.85
C LYS A 408 3.03 -10.60 10.12
N SER A 409 3.55 -9.89 9.13
CA SER A 409 2.81 -8.89 8.35
C SER A 409 1.73 -9.50 7.45
N LEU A 410 1.86 -10.77 7.08
CA LEU A 410 0.86 -11.43 6.25
C LEU A 410 -0.43 -11.71 7.03
N PRO A 411 -1.61 -11.36 6.49
CA PRO A 411 -2.87 -11.71 7.13
C PRO A 411 -3.09 -13.22 7.13
N THR A 412 -3.86 -13.70 8.10
CA THR A 412 -4.34 -15.09 8.10
C THR A 412 -5.67 -15.15 7.35
N ILE A 413 -5.66 -15.79 6.18
CA ILE A 413 -6.82 -15.99 5.31
C ILE A 413 -6.97 -17.49 5.06
N ASN A 414 -8.18 -18.04 5.17
CA ASN A 414 -8.39 -19.49 5.03
C ASN A 414 -7.40 -20.32 5.90
N GLN A 415 -7.09 -19.85 7.11
CA GLN A 415 -6.12 -20.46 8.05
C GLN A 415 -4.69 -20.58 7.47
N MET A 416 -4.32 -19.77 6.51
CA MET A 416 -2.99 -19.72 5.88
C MET A 416 -2.41 -18.31 6.00
N LYS A 417 -1.11 -18.20 6.16
CA LYS A 417 -0.40 -16.90 6.11
C LYS A 417 -0.20 -16.49 4.67
N MET A 418 -1.06 -15.60 4.16
CA MET A 418 -1.02 -15.22 2.76
C MET A 418 -1.57 -13.83 2.50
N LYS A 419 -1.05 -13.18 1.44
CA LYS A 419 -1.58 -11.95 0.87
C LYS A 419 -2.59 -12.28 -0.22
N SER A 420 -3.73 -11.61 -0.20
CA SER A 420 -4.72 -11.65 -1.28
C SER A 420 -4.56 -10.48 -2.23
N GLY A 421 -4.97 -10.67 -3.48
CA GLY A 421 -5.12 -9.62 -4.48
C GLY A 421 -6.45 -9.73 -5.20
N THR A 422 -7.13 -8.61 -5.42
CA THR A 422 -8.42 -8.54 -6.14
C THR A 422 -8.52 -7.22 -6.88
N ILE A 423 -8.71 -7.28 -8.18
CA ILE A 423 -9.22 -6.23 -9.07
C ILE A 423 -10.21 -6.85 -10.05
N GLY A 424 -10.84 -6.07 -10.91
CA GLY A 424 -11.81 -6.60 -11.87
C GLY A 424 -11.28 -7.78 -12.69
N GLY A 425 -11.90 -8.96 -12.57
CA GLY A 425 -11.51 -10.18 -13.28
C GLY A 425 -10.21 -10.84 -12.82
N VAL A 426 -9.58 -10.38 -11.73
CA VAL A 426 -8.30 -10.91 -11.21
C VAL A 426 -8.45 -11.28 -9.74
N LEU A 427 -8.00 -12.49 -9.39
CA LEU A 427 -7.80 -12.96 -8.01
C LEU A 427 -6.41 -13.56 -7.86
N GLY A 428 -5.75 -13.30 -6.75
CA GLY A 428 -4.46 -13.89 -6.40
C GLY A 428 -4.33 -14.17 -4.92
N TYR A 429 -3.54 -15.21 -4.61
CA TYR A 429 -3.08 -15.54 -3.26
C TYR A 429 -1.62 -15.96 -3.34
N SER A 430 -0.79 -15.39 -2.45
CA SER A 430 0.62 -15.77 -2.31
C SER A 430 0.97 -15.83 -0.84
N GLY A 431 1.60 -16.90 -0.40
CA GLY A 431 1.84 -17.09 1.03
C GLY A 431 2.53 -18.39 1.39
N PHE A 432 2.35 -18.78 2.63
CA PHE A 432 2.98 -19.92 3.27
C PHE A 432 1.94 -20.81 3.95
N GLN A 433 2.23 -22.11 3.97
CA GLN A 433 1.44 -23.11 4.67
C GLN A 433 2.33 -24.22 5.20
N THR A 434 2.09 -24.64 6.44
CA THR A 434 2.67 -25.87 6.95
C THR A 434 1.63 -27.00 6.81
N SER A 435 1.99 -28.07 6.13
CA SER A 435 1.13 -29.24 5.98
C SER A 435 1.00 -30.01 7.31
N LYS A 436 0.03 -30.93 7.41
CA LYS A 436 -0.10 -31.82 8.58
C LYS A 436 1.14 -32.69 8.82
N ALA A 437 1.88 -33.01 7.75
CA ALA A 437 3.14 -33.74 7.83
C ALA A 437 4.33 -32.88 8.26
N GLY A 438 4.11 -31.58 8.58
CA GLY A 438 5.16 -30.65 9.00
C GLY A 438 5.98 -30.06 7.85
N GLN A 439 5.60 -30.29 6.58
CA GLN A 439 6.26 -29.68 5.44
C GLN A 439 5.87 -28.22 5.32
N GLU A 440 6.85 -27.33 5.28
CA GLU A 440 6.66 -25.90 5.06
C GLU A 440 6.61 -25.60 3.56
N LEU A 441 5.52 -25.01 3.11
CA LEU A 441 5.25 -24.74 1.70
C LEU A 441 5.16 -23.26 1.43
N THR A 442 5.75 -22.82 0.33
CA THR A 442 5.56 -21.49 -0.28
C THR A 442 4.72 -21.66 -1.53
N PHE A 443 3.73 -20.79 -1.75
CA PHE A 443 2.88 -20.88 -2.93
C PHE A 443 2.50 -19.52 -3.51
N ALA A 444 2.22 -19.50 -4.82
CA ALA A 444 1.58 -18.39 -5.52
C ALA A 444 0.52 -18.93 -6.48
N LEU A 445 -0.73 -18.47 -6.33
CA LEU A 445 -1.89 -18.84 -7.14
C LEU A 445 -2.51 -17.58 -7.73
N PHE A 446 -2.56 -17.46 -9.05
CA PHE A 446 -3.17 -16.36 -9.79
C PHE A 446 -4.26 -16.86 -10.71
N VAL A 447 -5.38 -16.14 -10.78
CA VAL A 447 -6.49 -16.38 -11.70
C VAL A 447 -6.89 -15.07 -12.35
N ASN A 448 -6.85 -15.04 -13.69
CA ASN A 448 -7.19 -13.87 -14.48
C ASN A 448 -8.33 -14.16 -15.46
N ASN A 449 -9.12 -13.14 -15.76
CA ASN A 449 -10.20 -13.18 -16.75
C ASN A 449 -11.24 -14.31 -16.51
N TYR A 450 -11.48 -14.65 -15.24
CA TYR A 450 -12.49 -15.64 -14.87
C TYR A 450 -13.91 -15.09 -15.07
N LYS A 451 -14.86 -16.00 -15.30
CA LYS A 451 -16.29 -15.69 -15.38
C LYS A 451 -17.00 -15.94 -14.06
N GLY A 452 -18.10 -15.23 -13.83
CA GLY A 452 -18.92 -15.38 -12.63
C GLY A 452 -18.51 -14.48 -11.48
N SER A 453 -19.01 -14.76 -10.27
CA SER A 453 -18.79 -13.90 -9.11
C SER A 453 -17.41 -14.13 -8.46
N THR A 454 -16.82 -13.04 -7.97
CA THR A 454 -15.57 -13.08 -7.18
C THR A 454 -15.70 -13.99 -5.95
N ALA A 455 -16.87 -14.01 -5.31
CA ALA A 455 -17.11 -14.85 -4.14
C ALA A 455 -17.02 -16.35 -4.49
N SER A 456 -17.66 -16.77 -5.57
CA SER A 456 -17.62 -18.15 -6.05
C SER A 456 -16.20 -18.59 -6.44
N MET A 457 -15.46 -17.75 -7.20
CA MET A 457 -14.08 -18.04 -7.56
C MET A 457 -13.17 -18.15 -6.33
N ARG A 458 -13.35 -17.26 -5.35
CA ARG A 458 -12.61 -17.31 -4.08
C ARG A 458 -12.82 -18.63 -3.33
N GLN A 459 -14.05 -19.11 -3.25
CA GLN A 459 -14.36 -20.39 -2.58
C GLN A 459 -13.68 -21.57 -3.29
N ARG A 460 -13.67 -21.60 -4.63
CA ARG A 460 -12.97 -22.62 -5.42
C ARG A 460 -11.46 -22.58 -5.19
N MET A 461 -10.86 -21.38 -5.17
CA MET A 461 -9.44 -21.23 -4.85
C MET A 461 -9.11 -21.72 -3.43
N PHE A 462 -9.97 -21.46 -2.45
CA PHE A 462 -9.79 -21.97 -1.08
C PHE A 462 -9.91 -23.51 -1.01
N LYS A 463 -10.85 -24.10 -1.76
CA LYS A 463 -10.96 -25.57 -1.87
C LYS A 463 -9.66 -26.18 -2.41
N LEU A 464 -9.08 -25.60 -3.46
CA LEU A 464 -7.77 -26.01 -4.00
C LEU A 464 -6.67 -25.84 -2.94
N LEU A 465 -6.53 -24.65 -2.35
CA LEU A 465 -5.46 -24.37 -1.37
C LEU A 465 -5.56 -25.24 -0.11
N ASN A 466 -6.75 -25.73 0.27
CA ASN A 466 -6.90 -26.63 1.42
C ASN A 466 -6.12 -27.95 1.28
N VAL A 467 -5.76 -28.35 0.07
CA VAL A 467 -4.90 -29.54 -0.18
C VAL A 467 -3.51 -29.34 0.41
N LEU A 468 -3.00 -28.10 0.45
CA LEU A 468 -1.70 -27.77 1.01
C LEU A 468 -1.64 -27.94 2.55
N LYS A 469 -2.78 -28.09 3.20
CA LYS A 469 -2.87 -28.33 4.66
C LYS A 469 -2.75 -29.80 5.05
N GLN A 470 -2.82 -30.74 4.07
CA GLN A 470 -2.88 -32.20 4.32
C GLN A 470 -1.49 -32.84 4.58
#